data_ebba58e55fc804dbf6d3ca1793477178
#
_entry.id   ebba58e55fc804dbf6d3ca1793477178
#
_cell.length_a   1.000
_cell.length_b   1.000
_cell.length_c   1.000
_cell.angle_alpha   90.00
_cell.angle_beta   90.00
_cell.angle_gamma   90.00
#
_symmetry.space_group_name_H-M   'P 1'
#
loop_
_entity.id
_entity.type
_entity.pdbx_description
1 polymer ?
#
loop_
_entity_poly.entity_id
_entity_poly.type
_entity_poly.pdbx_seq_one_letter_code
_entity_poly.pdbx_strand_id
1 'polypeptide(L)'
;LVLNVDLLIIDDPHSEQDALSPSALESCWEWYTSGPRQRLQPGGAIILVMTRWSSIDLTAKLLDAQKESAADQWEIVEFPAIFPDTNNALWPEFWEISELEKVKASLPVQKWNAQWMQTPTSEEGSIVKREWWNIWEGDSLPPVSYIIQSYDTAFSKKENADYSAIST
;
A
#
# COMPACT_ATOMS: atom_id res chain seq x y z
N LEU A 1 -26.84 14.94 -20.29
CA LEU A 1 -25.61 15.37 -20.98
C LEU A 1 -24.45 14.65 -20.31
N VAL A 2 -23.88 13.66 -20.94
CA VAL A 2 -22.63 13.05 -20.44
C VAL A 2 -21.51 13.99 -20.88
N LEU A 3 -20.94 14.73 -19.94
CA LEU A 3 -19.75 15.53 -20.21
C LEU A 3 -18.57 14.57 -20.33
N ASN A 4 -18.09 14.37 -21.54
CA ASN A 4 -16.88 13.62 -21.79
C ASN A 4 -15.67 14.54 -21.64
N VAL A 5 -14.59 14.02 -21.08
CA VAL A 5 -13.35 14.76 -20.83
C VAL A 5 -12.17 14.07 -21.51
N ASP A 6 -11.24 14.87 -22.01
CA ASP A 6 -9.97 14.38 -22.58
C ASP A 6 -8.89 14.17 -21.52
N LEU A 7 -9.02 14.88 -20.40
CA LEU A 7 -8.11 14.80 -19.26
C LEU A 7 -8.91 14.77 -17.96
N LEU A 8 -8.67 13.75 -17.17
CA LEU A 8 -9.21 13.61 -15.82
C LEU A 8 -8.05 13.80 -14.82
N ILE A 9 -8.21 14.77 -13.93
CA ILE A 9 -7.25 14.99 -12.83
C ILE A 9 -7.98 14.68 -11.53
N ILE A 10 -7.39 13.81 -10.72
CA ILE A 10 -7.86 13.44 -9.40
C ILE A 10 -6.78 13.82 -8.40
N ASP A 11 -7.13 14.64 -7.42
CA ASP A 11 -6.21 15.15 -6.42
C ASP A 11 -6.70 14.76 -5.02
N ASP A 12 -5.83 14.08 -4.27
CA ASP A 12 -6.03 13.58 -2.90
C ASP A 12 -7.45 12.98 -2.64
N PRO A 13 -7.83 11.88 -3.32
CA PRO A 13 -9.17 11.30 -3.20
C PRO A 13 -9.44 10.64 -1.83
N HIS A 14 -8.43 10.49 -0.99
CA HIS A 14 -8.53 9.94 0.37
C HIS A 14 -8.09 10.95 1.42
N SER A 15 -8.78 10.94 2.55
CA SER A 15 -8.32 11.59 3.78
C SER A 15 -7.60 10.61 4.71
N GLU A 16 -6.93 11.12 5.74
CA GLU A 16 -6.35 10.30 6.80
C GLU A 16 -7.41 9.42 7.50
N GLN A 17 -8.63 9.92 7.64
CA GLN A 17 -9.72 9.18 8.26
C GLN A 17 -10.21 8.03 7.38
N ASP A 18 -10.24 8.22 6.06
CA ASP A 18 -10.62 7.17 5.11
C ASP A 18 -9.65 5.99 5.16
N ALA A 19 -8.36 6.27 5.40
CA ALA A 19 -7.32 5.25 5.50
C ALA A 19 -7.54 4.25 6.65
N LEU A 20 -8.30 4.66 7.67
CA LEU A 20 -8.64 3.82 8.83
C LEU A 20 -9.90 2.97 8.58
N SER A 21 -10.57 3.13 7.45
CA SER A 21 -11.84 2.47 7.12
C SER A 21 -11.75 1.71 5.80
N PRO A 22 -11.65 0.38 5.82
CA PRO A 22 -11.68 -0.42 4.60
C PRO A 22 -12.90 -0.13 3.71
N SER A 23 -14.06 0.14 4.32
CA SER A 23 -15.26 0.49 3.58
C SER A 23 -15.18 1.87 2.89
N ALA A 24 -14.50 2.85 3.49
CA ALA A 24 -14.28 4.14 2.83
C ALA A 24 -13.31 4.01 1.65
N LEU A 25 -12.25 3.21 1.79
CA LEU A 25 -11.32 2.90 0.71
C LEU A 25 -12.03 2.18 -0.45
N GLU A 26 -12.93 1.22 -0.13
CA GLU A 26 -13.77 0.55 -1.13
C GLU A 26 -14.71 1.53 -1.83
N SER A 27 -15.40 2.39 -1.07
CA SER A 27 -16.30 3.40 -1.65
C SER A 27 -15.58 4.37 -2.59
N CYS A 28 -14.32 4.71 -2.33
CA CYS A 28 -13.50 5.51 -3.24
C CYS A 28 -13.21 4.77 -4.55
N TRP A 29 -12.93 3.48 -4.49
CA TRP A 29 -12.77 2.64 -5.68
C TRP A 29 -14.05 2.57 -6.52
N GLU A 30 -15.19 2.33 -5.87
CA GLU A 30 -16.50 2.33 -6.51
C GLU A 30 -16.82 3.69 -7.15
N TRP A 31 -16.56 4.78 -6.44
CA TRP A 31 -16.72 6.13 -6.97
C TRP A 31 -15.85 6.34 -8.21
N TYR A 32 -14.58 5.97 -8.17
CA TYR A 32 -13.67 6.13 -9.30
C TYR A 32 -14.16 5.36 -10.52
N THR A 33 -14.47 4.08 -10.34
CA THR A 33 -14.85 3.17 -11.45
C THR A 33 -16.22 3.49 -12.04
N SER A 34 -17.20 3.86 -11.21
CA SER A 34 -18.57 4.13 -11.65
C SER A 34 -18.83 5.57 -12.11
N GLY A 35 -17.98 6.50 -11.70
CA GLY A 35 -18.18 7.94 -11.96
C GLY A 35 -17.09 8.54 -12.86
N PRO A 36 -15.97 9.03 -12.30
CA PRO A 36 -14.95 9.77 -13.05
C PRO A 36 -14.39 9.02 -14.24
N ARG A 37 -14.02 7.74 -14.06
CA ARG A 37 -13.45 6.92 -15.13
C ARG A 37 -14.37 6.79 -16.33
N GLN A 38 -15.68 6.72 -16.11
CA GLN A 38 -16.68 6.56 -17.17
C GLN A 38 -16.90 7.83 -18.01
N ARG A 39 -16.35 8.96 -17.57
CA ARG A 39 -16.43 10.24 -18.29
C ARG A 39 -15.25 10.51 -19.21
N LEU A 40 -14.20 9.69 -19.10
CA LEU A 40 -13.02 9.82 -19.96
C LEU A 40 -13.35 9.35 -21.38
N GLN A 41 -13.00 10.18 -22.36
CA GLN A 41 -13.13 9.81 -23.77
C GLN A 41 -12.10 8.75 -24.18
N PRO A 42 -12.36 7.98 -25.26
CA PRO A 42 -11.33 7.10 -25.83
C PRO A 42 -10.07 7.89 -26.19
N GLY A 43 -8.91 7.45 -25.68
CA GLY A 43 -7.63 8.14 -25.87
C GLY A 43 -7.38 9.31 -24.91
N GLY A 44 -8.29 9.59 -23.98
CA GLY A 44 -8.09 10.55 -22.92
C GLY A 44 -7.07 10.06 -21.88
N ALA A 45 -6.54 10.99 -21.09
CA ALA A 45 -5.53 10.72 -20.05
C ALA A 45 -6.09 10.91 -18.63
N ILE A 46 -5.50 10.19 -17.69
CA ILE A 46 -5.81 10.35 -16.26
C ILE A 46 -4.52 10.72 -15.52
N ILE A 47 -4.61 11.71 -14.65
CA ILE A 47 -3.55 12.06 -13.70
C ILE A 47 -4.14 11.88 -12.30
N LEU A 48 -3.54 10.99 -11.52
CA LEU A 48 -3.85 10.82 -10.10
C LEU A 48 -2.69 11.33 -9.28
N VAL A 49 -2.94 12.33 -8.45
CA VAL A 49 -2.01 12.86 -7.46
C VAL A 49 -2.55 12.54 -6.08
N MET A 50 -1.80 11.85 -5.26
CA MET A 50 -2.23 11.56 -3.89
C MET A 50 -1.06 11.13 -3.00
N THR A 51 -1.23 11.37 -1.71
CA THR A 51 -0.43 10.73 -0.67
C THR A 51 -0.85 9.27 -0.54
N ARG A 52 0.11 8.37 -0.36
CA ARG A 52 -0.19 6.98 -0.03
C ARG A 52 -0.66 6.89 1.43
N TRP A 53 -1.71 6.12 1.65
CA TRP A 53 -2.32 5.98 2.97
C TRP A 53 -2.38 4.53 3.43
N SER A 54 -2.62 3.60 2.50
CA SER A 54 -2.86 2.20 2.81
C SER A 54 -2.39 1.30 1.66
N SER A 55 -2.12 0.03 1.99
CA SER A 55 -1.86 -1.01 0.98
C SER A 55 -3.09 -1.35 0.11
N ILE A 56 -4.26 -0.82 0.46
CA ILE A 56 -5.53 -1.00 -0.28
C ILE A 56 -6.18 0.33 -0.68
N ASP A 57 -5.41 1.43 -0.70
CA ASP A 57 -5.87 2.72 -1.20
C ASP A 57 -6.14 2.70 -2.71
N LEU A 58 -6.65 3.80 -3.26
CA LEU A 58 -6.99 3.89 -4.68
C LEU A 58 -5.80 3.56 -5.58
N THR A 59 -4.61 4.07 -5.26
CA THR A 59 -3.38 3.75 -6.02
C THR A 59 -3.12 2.25 -6.00
N ALA A 60 -3.18 1.60 -4.84
CA ALA A 60 -2.96 0.16 -4.75
C ALA A 60 -3.93 -0.64 -5.62
N LYS A 61 -5.21 -0.27 -5.62
CA LYS A 61 -6.23 -0.92 -6.45
C LYS A 61 -6.01 -0.71 -7.94
N LEU A 62 -5.57 0.48 -8.36
CA LEU A 62 -5.23 0.76 -9.76
C LEU A 62 -4.03 -0.06 -10.22
N LEU A 63 -2.98 -0.14 -9.37
CA LEU A 63 -1.79 -0.94 -9.65
C LEU A 63 -2.07 -2.45 -9.64
N ASP A 64 -3.04 -2.90 -8.87
CA ASP A 64 -3.49 -4.28 -8.92
C ASP A 64 -4.29 -4.56 -10.21
N ALA A 65 -5.20 -3.67 -10.56
CA ALA A 65 -6.01 -3.79 -11.77
C ALA A 65 -5.17 -3.79 -13.05
N GLN A 66 -4.08 -3.02 -13.13
CA GLN A 66 -3.22 -2.98 -14.32
C GLN A 66 -2.46 -4.28 -14.62
N LYS A 67 -2.45 -5.25 -13.69
CA LYS A 67 -1.92 -6.59 -13.98
C LYS A 67 -2.69 -7.27 -15.10
N GLU A 68 -3.95 -6.90 -15.29
CA GLU A 68 -4.74 -7.28 -16.45
C GLU A 68 -4.36 -6.39 -17.64
N SER A 69 -3.91 -6.99 -18.74
CA SER A 69 -3.42 -6.25 -19.91
C SER A 69 -4.48 -5.37 -20.59
N ALA A 70 -5.76 -5.65 -20.36
CA ALA A 70 -6.89 -4.88 -20.90
C ALA A 70 -7.28 -3.68 -20.00
N ALA A 71 -6.73 -3.59 -18.79
CA ALA A 71 -6.98 -2.46 -17.88
C ALA A 71 -6.13 -1.24 -18.24
N ASP A 72 -6.48 -0.09 -17.66
CA ASP A 72 -5.67 1.11 -17.80
C ASP A 72 -4.25 0.84 -17.28
N GLN A 73 -3.26 1.26 -18.05
CA GLN A 73 -1.84 1.11 -17.71
C GLN A 73 -1.31 2.43 -17.16
N TRP A 74 -0.60 2.37 -16.05
CA TRP A 74 -0.16 3.55 -15.29
C TRP A 74 1.35 3.70 -15.32
N GLU A 75 1.80 4.91 -15.63
CA GLU A 75 3.15 5.36 -15.34
C GLU A 75 3.18 5.88 -13.89
N ILE A 76 4.12 5.37 -13.09
CA ILE A 76 4.21 5.67 -11.66
C ILE A 76 5.38 6.63 -11.45
N VAL A 77 5.10 7.75 -10.78
CA VAL A 77 6.12 8.70 -10.31
C VAL A 77 6.01 8.80 -8.79
N GLU A 78 7.06 8.37 -8.09
CA GLU A 78 7.10 8.36 -6.63
C GLU A 78 8.08 9.40 -6.09
N PHE A 79 7.65 10.11 -5.06
CA PHE A 79 8.45 11.12 -4.37
C PHE A 79 8.59 10.75 -2.87
N PRO A 80 9.42 9.76 -2.52
CA PRO A 80 9.68 9.44 -1.12
C PRO A 80 10.49 10.56 -0.47
N ALA A 81 10.22 10.87 0.81
CA ALA A 81 10.95 11.92 1.52
C ALA A 81 12.46 11.65 1.61
N ILE A 82 12.83 10.38 1.64
CA ILE A 82 14.23 9.92 1.61
C ILE A 82 14.34 8.85 0.53
N PHE A 83 15.27 9.02 -0.40
CA PHE A 83 15.53 8.01 -1.43
C PHE A 83 16.19 6.77 -0.80
N PRO A 84 15.59 5.56 -0.92
CA PRO A 84 16.14 4.35 -0.31
C PRO A 84 17.55 4.00 -0.77
N ASP A 85 17.86 4.25 -2.05
CA ASP A 85 19.13 3.86 -2.68
C ASP A 85 20.31 4.74 -2.24
N THR A 86 20.05 6.04 -2.04
CA THR A 86 21.10 7.02 -1.75
C THR A 86 21.07 7.55 -0.33
N ASN A 87 19.98 7.31 0.40
CA ASN A 87 19.69 7.87 1.70
C ASN A 87 19.72 9.42 1.73
N ASN A 88 19.49 10.05 0.58
CA ASN A 88 19.37 11.50 0.46
C ASN A 88 17.91 11.94 0.61
N ALA A 89 17.70 13.11 1.21
CA ALA A 89 16.37 13.72 1.22
C ALA A 89 15.94 14.08 -0.21
N LEU A 90 14.63 13.96 -0.48
CA LEU A 90 14.03 14.39 -1.75
C LEU A 90 14.28 15.88 -2.04
N TRP A 91 14.19 16.70 -0.99
CA TRP A 91 14.36 18.16 -1.10
C TRP A 91 15.22 18.68 0.07
N PRO A 92 16.57 18.50 -0.03
CA PRO A 92 17.49 18.78 1.08
C PRO A 92 17.55 20.26 1.47
N GLU A 93 17.23 21.19 0.58
CA GLU A 93 17.18 22.62 0.87
C GLU A 93 16.03 23.02 1.78
N PHE A 94 14.98 22.20 1.84
CA PHE A 94 13.80 22.42 2.67
C PHE A 94 13.69 21.44 3.83
N TRP A 95 13.98 20.16 3.57
CA TRP A 95 13.95 19.08 4.55
C TRP A 95 15.33 18.44 4.66
N GLU A 96 16.10 18.86 5.64
CA GLU A 96 17.34 18.15 5.99
C GLU A 96 17.04 16.77 6.59
N ILE A 97 17.95 15.82 6.41
CA ILE A 97 17.80 14.46 6.98
C ILE A 97 17.56 14.49 8.49
N SER A 98 18.24 15.38 9.21
CA SER A 98 18.08 15.54 10.67
C SER A 98 16.65 15.91 11.07
N GLU A 99 15.95 16.72 10.28
CA GLU A 99 14.56 17.09 10.52
C GLU A 99 13.60 15.95 10.12
N LEU A 100 13.87 15.26 9.01
CA LEU A 100 13.11 14.08 8.60
C LEU A 100 13.19 12.96 9.65
N GLU A 101 14.35 12.75 10.27
CA GLU A 101 14.49 11.78 11.37
C GLU A 101 13.67 12.17 12.62
N LYS A 102 13.53 13.46 12.92
CA LYS A 102 12.65 13.92 14.02
C LYS A 102 11.18 13.63 13.68
N VAL A 103 10.74 13.92 12.46
CA VAL A 103 9.39 13.59 12.01
C VAL A 103 9.14 12.09 12.09
N LYS A 104 10.07 11.28 11.59
CA LYS A 104 10.01 9.82 11.64
C LYS A 104 9.88 9.30 13.07
N ALA A 105 10.65 9.86 14.01
CA ALA A 105 10.59 9.48 15.42
C ALA A 105 9.25 9.85 16.10
N SER A 106 8.52 10.83 15.56
CA SER A 106 7.22 11.28 16.08
C SER A 106 6.03 10.50 15.55
N LEU A 107 6.22 9.72 14.47
CA LEU A 107 5.15 9.02 13.78
C LEU A 107 5.21 7.51 14.01
N PRO A 108 4.06 6.82 14.04
CA PRO A 108 4.05 5.37 13.88
C PRO A 108 4.74 4.96 12.57
N VAL A 109 5.47 3.86 12.60
CA VAL A 109 6.24 3.36 11.44
C VAL A 109 5.38 3.20 10.19
N GLN A 110 4.14 2.73 10.34
CA GLN A 110 3.20 2.56 9.22
C GLN A 110 2.85 3.91 8.56
N LYS A 111 2.59 4.94 9.37
CA LYS A 111 2.29 6.28 8.85
C LYS A 111 3.51 6.89 8.14
N TRP A 112 4.69 6.74 8.73
CA TRP A 112 5.92 7.15 8.07
C TRP A 112 6.11 6.45 6.74
N ASN A 113 5.99 5.12 6.71
CA ASN A 113 6.18 4.35 5.47
C ASN A 113 5.14 4.73 4.41
N ALA A 114 3.88 4.89 4.78
CA ALA A 114 2.84 5.26 3.83
C ALA A 114 3.01 6.68 3.31
N GLN A 115 2.95 7.67 4.20
CA GLN A 115 2.83 9.07 3.82
C GLN A 115 4.14 9.70 3.36
N TRP A 116 5.25 9.35 4.01
CA TRP A 116 6.54 9.95 3.72
C TRP A 116 7.40 9.13 2.77
N MET A 117 7.32 7.80 2.87
CA MET A 117 8.10 6.91 2.01
C MET A 117 7.31 6.37 0.81
N GLN A 118 6.02 6.71 0.69
CA GLN A 118 5.10 6.25 -0.37
C GLN A 118 4.97 4.72 -0.47
N THR A 119 5.37 4.01 0.57
CA THR A 119 5.40 2.53 0.64
C THR A 119 4.54 2.05 1.80
N PRO A 120 3.20 2.08 1.69
CA PRO A 120 2.32 1.62 2.76
C PRO A 120 2.54 0.13 3.03
N THR A 121 2.67 -0.19 4.31
CA THR A 121 2.78 -1.57 4.79
C THR A 121 1.46 -2.01 5.40
N SER A 122 1.09 -3.28 5.26
CA SER A 122 -0.08 -3.83 5.95
C SER A 122 0.16 -3.83 7.48
N GLU A 123 -0.91 -3.63 8.25
CA GLU A 123 -0.83 -3.71 9.72
C GLU A 123 -0.33 -5.08 10.18
N GLU A 124 -0.72 -6.14 9.49
CA GLU A 124 -0.30 -7.51 9.78
C GLU A 124 1.21 -7.72 9.69
N GLY A 125 1.90 -7.04 8.76
CA GLY A 125 3.38 -7.11 8.63
C GLY A 125 4.15 -6.30 9.68
N SER A 126 3.48 -5.49 10.51
CA SER A 126 4.13 -4.62 11.50
C SER A 126 4.33 -5.27 12.87
N ILE A 127 3.54 -6.30 13.21
CA ILE A 127 3.60 -6.98 14.52
C ILE A 127 4.85 -7.84 14.60
N VAL A 128 5.20 -8.53 13.52
CA VAL A 128 6.41 -9.37 13.46
C VAL A 128 7.34 -8.84 12.40
N LYS A 129 8.47 -8.26 12.83
CA LYS A 129 9.44 -7.69 11.90
C LYS A 129 10.26 -8.78 11.24
N ARG A 130 10.51 -8.60 9.92
CA ARG A 130 11.31 -9.55 9.13
C ARG A 130 12.69 -9.80 9.74
N GLU A 131 13.31 -8.81 10.32
CA GLU A 131 14.61 -8.88 10.99
C GLU A 131 14.63 -9.76 12.26
N TRP A 132 13.46 -10.12 12.79
CA TRP A 132 13.34 -11.02 13.93
C TRP A 132 13.35 -12.50 13.54
N TRP A 133 13.23 -12.79 12.23
CA TRP A 133 13.26 -14.16 11.72
C TRP A 133 14.69 -14.62 11.53
N ASN A 134 15.07 -15.70 12.22
CA ASN A 134 16.27 -16.44 11.91
C ASN A 134 15.91 -17.54 10.92
N ILE A 135 16.48 -17.47 9.71
CA ILE A 135 16.27 -18.49 8.69
C ILE A 135 17.38 -19.53 8.83
N TRP A 136 16.99 -20.80 8.88
CA TRP A 136 17.94 -21.89 8.83
C TRP A 136 18.40 -22.11 7.38
N GLU A 137 19.70 -21.98 7.14
CA GLU A 137 20.30 -22.14 5.80
C GLU A 137 21.03 -23.49 5.64
N GLY A 138 20.87 -24.40 6.58
CA GLY A 138 21.51 -25.72 6.51
C GLY A 138 20.78 -26.70 5.59
N ASP A 139 21.53 -27.63 4.96
CA ASP A 139 21.00 -28.65 4.05
C ASP A 139 20.08 -29.69 4.74
N SER A 140 20.09 -29.76 6.07
CA SER A 140 19.28 -30.68 6.87
C SER A 140 18.75 -29.98 8.11
N LEU A 141 17.58 -30.40 8.58
CA LEU A 141 17.01 -29.87 9.82
C LEU A 141 17.95 -30.19 11.00
N PRO A 142 18.14 -29.25 11.95
CA PRO A 142 18.90 -29.52 13.16
C PRO A 142 18.23 -30.63 13.97
N PRO A 143 18.98 -31.38 14.78
CA PRO A 143 18.40 -32.40 15.65
C PRO A 143 17.46 -31.71 16.65
N VAL A 144 16.19 -32.12 16.66
CA VAL A 144 15.16 -31.58 17.54
C VAL A 144 14.66 -32.63 18.50
N SER A 145 14.32 -32.24 19.73
CA SER A 145 13.77 -33.16 20.73
C SER A 145 12.28 -33.46 20.52
N TYR A 146 11.56 -32.53 19.90
CA TYR A 146 10.12 -32.67 19.57
C TYR A 146 9.75 -31.65 18.49
N ILE A 147 8.63 -31.90 17.84
CA ILE A 147 8.04 -31.00 16.83
C ILE A 147 6.66 -30.55 17.36
N ILE A 148 6.40 -29.24 17.30
CA ILE A 148 5.09 -28.68 17.61
C ILE A 148 4.49 -28.16 16.32
N GLN A 149 3.22 -28.44 16.09
CA GLN A 149 2.43 -27.81 15.04
C GLN A 149 1.35 -26.95 15.69
N SER A 150 1.28 -25.70 15.27
CA SER A 150 0.23 -24.78 15.67
C SER A 150 -0.71 -24.55 14.49
N TYR A 151 -2.01 -24.61 14.74
CA TYR A 151 -3.07 -24.41 13.76
C TYR A 151 -3.88 -23.19 14.15
N ASP A 152 -3.91 -22.19 13.29
CA ASP A 152 -4.84 -21.09 13.37
C ASP A 152 -5.83 -21.24 12.21
N THR A 153 -7.08 -21.58 12.54
CA THR A 153 -8.08 -21.93 11.54
C THR A 153 -9.19 -20.90 11.50
N ALA A 154 -9.52 -20.45 10.29
CA ALA A 154 -10.67 -19.58 10.09
C ALA A 154 -11.98 -20.25 10.50
N PHE A 155 -12.81 -19.56 11.27
CA PHE A 155 -14.12 -20.05 11.74
C PHE A 155 -15.21 -19.97 10.68
N SER A 156 -14.99 -19.35 9.55
CA SER A 156 -16.01 -19.04 8.56
C SER A 156 -15.51 -19.24 7.14
N LYS A 157 -16.40 -19.68 6.24
CA LYS A 157 -16.13 -19.79 4.79
C LYS A 157 -16.57 -18.54 4.03
N LYS A 158 -16.81 -17.41 4.70
CA LYS A 158 -17.19 -16.16 4.04
C LYS A 158 -15.96 -15.56 3.32
N GLU A 159 -16.19 -14.81 2.26
CA GLU A 159 -15.12 -14.15 1.49
C GLU A 159 -14.21 -13.23 2.34
N ASN A 160 -14.69 -12.72 3.47
CA ASN A 160 -13.95 -11.88 4.43
C ASN A 160 -13.47 -12.67 5.67
N ALA A 161 -13.35 -13.99 5.60
CA ALA A 161 -12.81 -14.77 6.69
C ALA A 161 -11.27 -14.69 6.69
N ASP A 162 -10.68 -14.72 7.91
CA ASP A 162 -9.24 -14.83 8.06
C ASP A 162 -8.68 -16.09 7.39
N TYR A 163 -7.43 -16.03 7.00
CA TYR A 163 -6.72 -17.18 6.45
C TYR A 163 -6.50 -18.23 7.52
N SER A 164 -6.49 -19.50 7.10
CA SER A 164 -5.99 -20.57 7.97
C SER A 164 -4.49 -20.67 7.84
N ALA A 165 -3.78 -20.64 8.95
CA ALA A 165 -2.33 -20.77 9.00
C ALA A 165 -1.91 -22.03 9.77
N ILE A 166 -0.85 -22.70 9.29
CA ILE A 166 -0.22 -23.83 9.96
C ILE A 166 1.26 -23.49 10.10
N SER A 167 1.77 -23.57 11.33
CA SER A 167 3.19 -23.46 11.65
C SER A 167 3.69 -24.74 12.26
N THR A 168 4.86 -25.18 11.80
CA THR A 168 5.52 -26.41 12.29
C THR A 168 6.92 -26.08 12.79
#